data_6b7c8f9ad9accceee5e340b442f84211
#
_entry.id   6b7c8f9ad9accceee5e340b442f84211
#
_cell.length_a   1.000
_cell.length_b   1.000
_cell.length_c   1.000
_cell.angle_alpha   90.00
_cell.angle_beta   90.00
_cell.angle_gamma   90.00
#
_symmetry.space_group_name_H-M   'P 1'
#
loop_
_entity.id
_entity.type
_entity.pdbx_description
1 polymer ?
#
loop_
_entity_poly.entity_id
_entity_poly.type
_entity_poly.pdbx_seq_one_letter_code
_entity_poly.pdbx_strand_id
1 'polypeptide(L)'
;MLSELQKEEILELISLKQEGAYWDFKKEWYEEGKQPDLLHDIICMSNNLENRDAYIIIGIDEENDYCVNDMTNAENRKSTQMLVDFVRNKKFAGGIRPRVMVETMQLETGTIDIIVIKNGYSTPYVLEESYRGVNANNIYTRVMDSNTPKNKTAEISQIEYLWKKRFRLLMAPLEQVFYFLLKREEWEDVPDDSSVTRMYYKYSPEYVIEYAGCDDRDGYVYYLFSQIDSRPHWYNICLLYTSPSPRD
;
A
#
# COMPACT_ATOMS: atom_id res chain seq x y z
N MET A 1 -12.01 5.16 10.15
CA MET A 1 -13.41 4.76 9.83
C MET A 1 -13.40 4.21 8.42
N LEU A 2 -14.02 3.04 8.20
CA LEU A 2 -14.17 2.45 6.86
C LEU A 2 -15.06 3.35 6.00
N SER A 3 -14.69 3.52 4.73
CA SER A 3 -15.59 4.12 3.73
C SER A 3 -16.73 3.16 3.39
N GLU A 4 -17.81 3.66 2.80
CA GLU A 4 -18.92 2.78 2.36
C GLU A 4 -18.43 1.72 1.37
N LEU A 5 -17.57 2.09 0.42
CA LEU A 5 -16.97 1.14 -0.53
C LEU A 5 -16.16 0.03 0.16
N GLN A 6 -15.43 0.37 1.22
CA GLN A 6 -14.70 -0.66 1.98
C GLN A 6 -15.64 -1.58 2.78
N LYS A 7 -16.76 -1.07 3.27
CA LYS A 7 -17.77 -1.90 3.94
C LYS A 7 -18.43 -2.87 2.96
N GLU A 8 -18.80 -2.38 1.78
CA GLU A 8 -19.36 -3.21 0.69
C GLU A 8 -18.36 -4.30 0.28
N GLU A 9 -17.09 -3.93 0.09
CA GLU A 9 -16.02 -4.88 -0.21
C GLU A 9 -15.92 -5.97 0.87
N ILE A 10 -15.89 -5.61 2.16
CA ILE A 10 -15.80 -6.58 3.26
C ILE A 10 -17.00 -7.54 3.27
N LEU A 11 -18.21 -7.04 3.02
CA LEU A 11 -19.40 -7.88 2.90
C LEU A 11 -19.30 -8.86 1.72
N GLU A 12 -18.80 -8.39 0.59
CA GLU A 12 -18.55 -9.24 -0.58
C GLU A 12 -17.53 -10.33 -0.24
N LEU A 13 -16.38 -9.98 0.38
CA LEU A 13 -15.36 -10.94 0.78
C LEU A 13 -15.91 -12.02 1.72
N ILE A 14 -16.73 -11.65 2.71
CA ILE A 14 -17.38 -12.62 3.60
C ILE A 14 -18.33 -13.55 2.80
N SER A 15 -19.03 -13.02 1.81
CA SER A 15 -19.96 -13.80 0.99
C SER A 15 -19.28 -14.84 0.11
N LEU A 16 -17.99 -14.65 -0.22
CA LEU A 16 -17.20 -15.61 -0.99
C LEU A 16 -16.93 -16.91 -0.24
N LYS A 17 -17.03 -16.91 1.10
CA LYS A 17 -16.77 -18.08 1.95
C LYS A 17 -15.44 -18.75 1.64
N GLN A 18 -14.41 -17.96 1.47
CA GLN A 18 -13.03 -18.40 1.25
C GLN A 18 -12.07 -17.28 1.63
N GLU A 19 -10.86 -17.62 2.02
CA GLU A 19 -9.76 -16.67 2.21
C GLU A 19 -9.10 -16.31 0.87
N GLY A 20 -8.31 -15.24 0.86
CA GLY A 20 -7.63 -14.80 -0.34
C GLY A 20 -6.30 -14.11 -0.09
N ALA A 21 -5.75 -13.54 -1.15
CA ALA A 21 -4.42 -12.97 -1.15
C ALA A 21 -4.26 -11.70 -0.29
N TYR A 22 -5.36 -11.03 0.03
CA TYR A 22 -5.36 -9.79 0.82
C TYR A 22 -6.43 -9.77 1.92
N TRP A 23 -7.12 -10.91 2.20
CA TRP A 23 -8.01 -11.04 3.34
C TRP A 23 -7.87 -12.42 3.98
N ASP A 24 -8.16 -12.47 5.26
CA ASP A 24 -8.05 -13.64 6.12
C ASP A 24 -9.17 -13.59 7.16
N PHE A 25 -9.73 -14.73 7.51
CA PHE A 25 -10.78 -14.81 8.51
C PHE A 25 -10.23 -15.36 9.83
N LYS A 26 -10.75 -14.84 10.92
CA LYS A 26 -10.46 -15.35 12.26
C LYS A 26 -11.76 -15.43 13.06
N LYS A 27 -11.99 -16.55 13.67
CA LYS A 27 -13.16 -16.78 14.52
C LYS A 27 -13.17 -15.83 15.72
N GLU A 28 -12.01 -15.55 16.29
CA GLU A 28 -11.84 -14.75 17.50
C GLU A 28 -10.51 -13.98 17.50
N TRP A 29 -10.37 -13.03 18.42
CA TRP A 29 -9.14 -12.29 18.61
C TRP A 29 -8.01 -13.21 19.11
N TYR A 30 -6.79 -12.91 18.70
CA TYR A 30 -5.59 -13.63 19.11
C TYR A 30 -5.40 -13.55 20.63
N GLU A 31 -5.37 -14.68 21.28
CA GLU A 31 -5.02 -14.82 22.68
C GLU A 31 -3.61 -14.27 22.96
N GLU A 32 -3.28 -14.05 24.23
CA GLU A 32 -1.98 -13.50 24.62
C GLU A 32 -0.80 -14.40 24.15
N GLY A 33 -0.97 -15.71 24.17
CA GLY A 33 0.01 -16.67 23.65
C GLY A 33 0.19 -16.65 22.13
N LYS A 34 -0.82 -16.20 21.38
CA LYS A 34 -0.84 -16.15 19.92
C LYS A 34 -0.41 -14.79 19.32
N GLN A 35 0.17 -13.90 20.11
CA GLN A 35 0.69 -12.64 19.60
C GLN A 35 1.75 -12.79 18.47
N PRO A 36 2.60 -13.85 18.43
CA PRO A 36 3.47 -14.09 17.30
C PRO A 36 2.72 -14.40 16.01
N ASP A 37 1.56 -15.06 16.09
CA ASP A 37 0.71 -15.33 14.93
C ASP A 37 0.13 -14.03 14.40
N LEU A 38 -0.42 -13.17 15.26
CA LEU A 38 -0.90 -11.84 14.89
C LEU A 38 0.19 -11.01 14.18
N LEU A 39 1.41 -11.00 14.73
CA LEU A 39 2.52 -10.26 14.09
C LEU A 39 2.86 -10.82 12.73
N HIS A 40 2.90 -12.14 12.62
CA HIS A 40 3.21 -12.83 11.37
C HIS A 40 2.14 -12.55 10.30
N ASP A 41 0.87 -12.63 10.65
CA ASP A 41 -0.24 -12.35 9.74
C ASP A 41 -0.22 -10.88 9.29
N ILE A 42 0.03 -9.93 10.20
CA ILE A 42 0.22 -8.52 9.84
C ILE A 42 1.35 -8.33 8.85
N ILE A 43 2.50 -8.99 9.03
CA ILE A 43 3.64 -8.86 8.12
C ILE A 43 3.31 -9.48 6.76
N CYS A 44 2.74 -10.68 6.73
CA CYS A 44 2.34 -11.34 5.48
C CYS A 44 1.35 -10.48 4.68
N MET A 45 0.33 -9.96 5.34
CA MET A 45 -0.68 -9.09 4.74
C MET A 45 -0.11 -7.74 4.28
N SER A 46 0.85 -7.17 5.02
CA SER A 46 1.51 -5.93 4.63
C SER A 46 2.40 -6.09 3.41
N ASN A 47 2.92 -7.28 3.20
CA ASN A 47 3.72 -7.68 2.05
C ASN A 47 2.88 -8.42 0.99
N ASN A 48 1.56 -8.19 0.93
CA ASN A 48 0.74 -8.80 -0.11
C ASN A 48 1.18 -8.34 -1.51
N LEU A 49 0.95 -9.21 -2.49
CA LEU A 49 1.34 -8.96 -3.88
C LEU A 49 0.25 -8.29 -4.71
N GLU A 50 -0.93 -8.05 -4.13
CA GLU A 50 -2.09 -7.46 -4.81
C GLU A 50 -2.04 -5.92 -4.89
N ASN A 51 -1.04 -5.30 -4.28
CA ASN A 51 -0.84 -3.85 -4.23
C ASN A 51 -2.07 -3.06 -3.73
N ARG A 52 -2.74 -3.57 -2.71
CA ARG A 52 -3.95 -2.98 -2.11
C ARG A 52 -3.97 -3.15 -0.59
N ASP A 53 -4.90 -2.45 0.08
CA ASP A 53 -5.16 -2.67 1.50
C ASP A 53 -5.51 -4.14 1.75
N ALA A 54 -5.09 -4.68 2.89
CA ALA A 54 -5.40 -6.03 3.30
C ALA A 54 -6.23 -6.03 4.59
N TYR A 55 -6.98 -7.12 4.80
CA TYR A 55 -7.93 -7.24 5.89
C TYR A 55 -7.72 -8.54 6.66
N ILE A 56 -7.67 -8.46 8.00
CA ILE A 56 -7.91 -9.61 8.87
C ILE A 56 -9.28 -9.39 9.51
N ILE A 57 -10.24 -10.19 9.10
CA ILE A 57 -11.65 -10.07 9.51
C ILE A 57 -11.90 -11.01 10.66
N ILE A 58 -12.17 -10.44 11.84
CA ILE A 58 -12.31 -11.17 13.10
C ILE A 58 -13.78 -11.26 13.47
N GLY A 59 -14.22 -12.45 13.83
CA GLY A 59 -15.62 -12.77 14.10
C GLY A 59 -16.28 -13.58 12.98
N ILE A 60 -15.50 -14.27 12.15
CA ILE A 60 -15.99 -15.17 11.10
C ILE A 60 -15.47 -16.59 11.38
N ASP A 61 -16.38 -17.54 11.55
CA ASP A 61 -16.08 -18.94 11.86
C ASP A 61 -16.12 -19.79 10.59
N GLU A 62 -14.94 -20.04 10.00
CA GLU A 62 -14.80 -20.83 8.77
C GLU A 62 -15.25 -22.30 8.95
N GLU A 63 -15.02 -22.87 10.13
CA GLU A 63 -15.40 -24.25 10.43
C GLU A 63 -16.92 -24.42 10.51
N ASN A 64 -17.64 -23.32 10.73
CA ASN A 64 -19.10 -23.30 10.84
C ASN A 64 -19.73 -22.44 9.73
N ASP A 65 -19.43 -22.80 8.49
CA ASP A 65 -19.98 -22.19 7.26
C ASP A 65 -19.86 -20.65 7.23
N TYR A 66 -18.75 -20.12 7.74
CA TYR A 66 -18.46 -18.67 7.78
C TYR A 66 -19.51 -17.87 8.56
N CYS A 67 -20.14 -18.48 9.55
CA CYS A 67 -21.10 -17.76 10.39
C CYS A 67 -20.41 -16.69 11.24
N VAL A 68 -21.18 -15.67 11.60
CA VAL A 68 -20.70 -14.58 12.45
C VAL A 68 -20.60 -15.05 13.90
N ASN A 69 -19.40 -14.93 14.47
CA ASN A 69 -19.14 -15.02 15.90
C ASN A 69 -19.07 -13.59 16.46
N ASP A 70 -20.05 -13.19 17.26
CA ASP A 70 -20.22 -11.81 17.71
C ASP A 70 -19.07 -11.31 18.59
N MET A 71 -18.41 -10.24 18.15
CA MET A 71 -17.26 -9.63 18.81
C MET A 71 -17.64 -8.55 19.85
N THR A 72 -18.91 -8.31 20.09
CA THR A 72 -19.36 -7.23 21.01
C THR A 72 -18.71 -7.33 22.39
N ASN A 73 -18.65 -8.53 22.97
CA ASN A 73 -18.06 -8.81 24.28
C ASN A 73 -16.84 -9.74 24.20
N ALA A 74 -16.15 -9.77 23.05
CA ALA A 74 -15.03 -10.67 22.85
C ALA A 74 -13.87 -10.34 23.80
N GLU A 75 -13.28 -11.39 24.37
CA GLU A 75 -12.04 -11.29 25.13
C GLU A 75 -10.87 -10.96 24.19
N ASN A 76 -9.79 -10.43 24.73
CA ASN A 76 -8.57 -10.07 23.99
C ASN A 76 -8.75 -9.06 22.84
N ARG A 77 -9.92 -8.44 22.75
CA ARG A 77 -10.23 -7.43 21.75
C ARG A 77 -9.25 -6.26 21.82
N LYS A 78 -8.71 -5.83 20.69
CA LYS A 78 -7.70 -4.75 20.62
C LYS A 78 -8.28 -3.51 19.94
N SER A 79 -7.96 -2.36 20.51
CA SER A 79 -8.19 -1.09 19.84
C SER A 79 -7.09 -0.79 18.83
N THR A 80 -7.32 0.16 17.92
CA THR A 80 -6.29 0.67 17.02
C THR A 80 -5.02 1.08 17.78
N GLN A 81 -5.16 1.78 18.91
CA GLN A 81 -4.01 2.22 19.70
C GLN A 81 -3.20 1.03 20.23
N MET A 82 -3.87 0.02 20.78
CA MET A 82 -3.20 -1.20 21.27
C MET A 82 -2.45 -1.93 20.15
N LEU A 83 -3.04 -2.02 18.95
CA LEU A 83 -2.42 -2.68 17.81
C LEU A 83 -1.23 -1.88 17.26
N VAL A 84 -1.38 -0.56 17.17
CA VAL A 84 -0.28 0.34 16.76
C VAL A 84 0.88 0.27 17.73
N ASP A 85 0.62 0.28 19.05
CA ASP A 85 1.66 0.15 20.06
C ASP A 85 2.31 -1.22 20.03
N PHE A 86 1.53 -2.29 19.80
CA PHE A 86 2.07 -3.63 19.60
C PHE A 86 3.07 -3.68 18.44
N VAL A 87 2.72 -3.14 17.26
CA VAL A 87 3.59 -3.10 16.08
C VAL A 87 4.79 -2.15 16.31
N ARG A 88 4.57 -1.01 16.98
CA ARG A 88 5.62 -0.03 17.30
C ARG A 88 6.73 -0.63 18.16
N ASN A 89 6.38 -1.52 19.08
CA ASN A 89 7.32 -2.17 19.98
C ASN A 89 8.12 -3.30 19.32
N LYS A 90 7.92 -3.56 18.03
CA LYS A 90 8.73 -4.52 17.27
C LYS A 90 9.80 -3.80 16.49
N LYS A 91 10.98 -4.41 16.40
CA LYS A 91 12.10 -3.86 15.64
C LYS A 91 11.98 -4.29 14.18
N PHE A 92 11.50 -3.39 13.37
CA PHE A 92 11.48 -3.53 11.93
C PHE A 92 12.73 -2.90 11.29
N ALA A 93 13.25 -3.52 10.24
CA ALA A 93 14.39 -3.04 9.49
C ALA A 93 14.18 -1.60 8.98
N GLY A 94 15.18 -0.76 9.19
CA GLY A 94 15.11 0.66 8.85
C GLY A 94 14.08 1.47 9.63
N GLY A 95 13.51 0.93 10.72
CA GLY A 95 12.45 1.58 11.49
C GLY A 95 11.10 1.71 10.77
N ILE A 96 10.99 1.10 9.58
CA ILE A 96 9.79 1.16 8.72
C ILE A 96 8.86 0.01 9.09
N ARG A 97 7.62 0.32 9.45
CA ARG A 97 6.64 -0.64 9.95
C ARG A 97 5.30 -0.55 9.24
N PRO A 98 4.52 -1.65 9.24
CA PRO A 98 3.16 -1.64 8.72
C PRO A 98 2.27 -0.60 9.37
N ARG A 99 1.38 -0.01 8.60
CA ARG A 99 0.32 0.86 9.10
C ARG A 99 -0.94 0.05 9.27
N VAL A 100 -1.40 -0.04 10.51
CA VAL A 100 -2.56 -0.85 10.90
C VAL A 100 -3.60 -0.01 11.63
N MET A 101 -4.85 -0.40 11.49
CA MET A 101 -5.96 0.17 12.24
C MET A 101 -6.99 -0.92 12.50
N VAL A 102 -7.79 -0.75 13.54
CA VAL A 102 -8.91 -1.63 13.87
C VAL A 102 -10.19 -0.85 13.65
N GLU A 103 -11.09 -1.41 12.90
CA GLU A 103 -12.44 -0.92 12.69
C GLU A 103 -13.45 -1.97 13.11
N THR A 104 -14.62 -1.52 13.55
CA THR A 104 -15.72 -2.41 13.94
C THR A 104 -16.88 -2.21 12.99
N MET A 105 -17.49 -3.29 12.56
CA MET A 105 -18.66 -3.28 11.68
C MET A 105 -19.80 -4.08 12.30
N GLN A 106 -20.98 -3.47 12.36
CA GLN A 106 -22.19 -4.12 12.80
C GLN A 106 -22.87 -4.80 11.61
N LEU A 107 -23.11 -6.08 11.73
CA LEU A 107 -23.91 -6.89 10.80
C LEU A 107 -25.27 -7.20 11.44
N GLU A 108 -26.21 -7.72 10.66
CA GLU A 108 -27.51 -8.17 11.17
C GLU A 108 -27.36 -9.32 12.20
N THR A 109 -26.34 -10.15 12.01
CA THR A 109 -26.09 -11.35 12.79
C THR A 109 -25.11 -11.16 13.96
N GLY A 110 -24.52 -9.97 14.12
CA GLY A 110 -23.56 -9.67 15.17
C GLY A 110 -22.52 -8.64 14.75
N THR A 111 -21.55 -8.42 15.58
CA THR A 111 -20.46 -7.45 15.38
C THR A 111 -19.17 -8.17 14.96
N ILE A 112 -18.49 -7.64 13.97
CA ILE A 112 -17.15 -8.10 13.58
C ILE A 112 -16.13 -6.98 13.76
N ASP A 113 -14.86 -7.35 13.95
CA ASP A 113 -13.74 -6.42 13.95
C ASP A 113 -12.86 -6.67 12.73
N ILE A 114 -12.32 -5.62 12.17
CA ILE A 114 -11.48 -5.68 10.99
C ILE A 114 -10.14 -5.02 11.30
N ILE A 115 -9.04 -5.78 11.23
CA ILE A 115 -7.72 -5.19 11.18
C ILE A 115 -7.47 -4.80 9.73
N VAL A 116 -7.46 -3.49 9.47
CA VAL A 116 -7.12 -2.94 8.18
C VAL A 116 -5.62 -2.67 8.13
N ILE A 117 -4.95 -3.32 7.20
CA ILE A 117 -3.52 -3.17 6.95
C ILE A 117 -3.37 -2.34 5.68
N LYS A 118 -2.88 -1.11 5.87
CA LYS A 118 -2.80 -0.14 4.78
C LYS A 118 -1.70 -0.50 3.78
N ASN A 119 -2.06 -0.47 2.53
CA ASN A 119 -1.10 -0.57 1.44
C ASN A 119 -0.04 0.53 1.50
N GLY A 120 1.15 0.25 1.00
CA GLY A 120 2.23 1.22 0.94
C GLY A 120 3.42 0.71 0.15
N TYR A 121 4.27 1.64 -0.24
CA TYR A 121 5.47 1.36 -1.03
C TYR A 121 6.71 1.07 -0.17
N SER A 122 6.58 0.96 1.15
CA SER A 122 7.70 0.70 2.05
C SER A 122 8.01 -0.80 2.23
N THR A 123 7.51 -1.64 1.35
CA THR A 123 7.77 -3.09 1.30
C THR A 123 9.21 -3.40 0.90
N PRO A 124 9.75 -4.58 1.23
CA PRO A 124 9.19 -5.53 2.20
C PRO A 124 9.33 -5.04 3.64
N TYR A 125 8.30 -5.30 4.46
CA TYR A 125 8.38 -5.14 5.90
C TYR A 125 9.06 -6.38 6.48
N VAL A 126 10.20 -6.18 7.15
CA VAL A 126 11.05 -7.25 7.66
C VAL A 126 11.42 -6.95 9.10
N LEU A 127 11.42 -7.96 9.96
CA LEU A 127 11.91 -7.81 11.32
C LEU A 127 13.44 -7.79 11.34
N GLU A 128 14.00 -6.87 12.12
CA GLU A 128 15.43 -6.80 12.44
C GLU A 128 15.79 -7.75 13.61
N GLU A 129 14.84 -7.95 14.52
CA GLU A 129 14.97 -8.90 15.64
C GLU A 129 13.83 -9.92 15.62
N SER A 130 14.16 -11.19 15.88
CA SER A 130 13.17 -12.27 15.96
C SER A 130 12.21 -12.07 17.12
N TYR A 131 10.94 -12.43 16.92
CA TYR A 131 9.93 -12.36 17.94
C TYR A 131 9.18 -13.69 18.08
N ARG A 132 9.47 -14.44 19.14
CA ARG A 132 8.76 -15.66 19.53
C ARG A 132 8.44 -16.60 18.35
N GLY A 133 9.44 -16.94 17.54
CA GLY A 133 9.31 -17.84 16.39
C GLY A 133 9.02 -17.16 15.05
N VAL A 134 8.75 -15.85 15.03
CA VAL A 134 8.81 -15.08 13.80
C VAL A 134 10.26 -14.61 13.61
N ASN A 135 10.92 -15.10 12.59
CA ASN A 135 12.36 -14.93 12.41
C ASN A 135 12.71 -13.54 11.86
N ALA A 136 13.81 -13.00 12.36
CA ALA A 136 14.43 -11.80 11.78
C ALA A 136 14.97 -12.09 10.38
N ASN A 137 15.01 -11.05 9.56
CA ASN A 137 15.53 -11.05 8.19
C ASN A 137 14.79 -11.96 7.19
N ASN A 138 13.75 -12.67 7.62
CA ASN A 138 12.86 -13.37 6.71
C ASN A 138 11.84 -12.39 6.11
N ILE A 139 11.60 -12.53 4.82
CA ILE A 139 10.53 -11.83 4.13
C ILE A 139 9.33 -12.78 4.09
N TYR A 140 8.24 -12.36 4.70
CA TYR A 140 6.99 -13.11 4.73
C TYR A 140 5.98 -12.43 3.80
N THR A 141 5.28 -13.24 3.02
CA THR A 141 4.23 -12.80 2.10
C THR A 141 3.00 -13.68 2.26
N ARG A 142 1.89 -13.22 1.73
CA ARG A 142 0.70 -14.05 1.52
C ARG A 142 0.51 -14.27 0.03
N VAL A 143 0.26 -15.51 -0.35
CA VAL A 143 -0.04 -15.91 -1.73
C VAL A 143 -1.31 -16.71 -1.72
N MET A 144 -2.32 -16.26 -2.43
CA MET A 144 -3.66 -16.79 -2.36
C MET A 144 -4.18 -16.78 -0.90
N ASP A 145 -4.44 -17.91 -0.30
CA ASP A 145 -4.90 -18.11 1.07
C ASP A 145 -3.78 -18.49 2.07
N SER A 146 -2.54 -18.55 1.61
CA SER A 146 -1.46 -19.13 2.42
C SER A 146 -0.37 -18.11 2.74
N ASN A 147 -0.01 -18.03 4.03
CA ASN A 147 1.12 -17.27 4.52
C ASN A 147 2.43 -18.03 4.35
N THR A 148 3.52 -17.32 4.02
CA THR A 148 4.87 -17.90 4.09
C THR A 148 5.12 -18.49 5.48
N PRO A 149 5.54 -19.77 5.63
CA PRO A 149 5.79 -20.37 6.93
C PRO A 149 6.83 -19.59 7.76
N LYS A 150 6.66 -19.51 9.09
CA LYS A 150 7.55 -18.71 9.97
C LYS A 150 9.02 -19.11 9.92
N ASN A 151 9.32 -20.35 9.55
CA ASN A 151 10.69 -20.88 9.42
C ASN A 151 11.27 -20.77 8.00
N LYS A 152 10.54 -20.10 7.07
CA LYS A 152 10.95 -19.88 5.69
C LYS A 152 10.93 -18.40 5.35
N THR A 153 11.49 -18.06 4.22
CA THR A 153 11.32 -16.75 3.57
C THR A 153 10.52 -16.94 2.29
N ALA A 154 9.93 -15.87 1.80
CA ALA A 154 9.20 -15.83 0.55
C ALA A 154 10.08 -16.27 -0.64
N GLU A 155 9.48 -16.66 -1.74
CA GLU A 155 10.17 -17.00 -2.97
C GLU A 155 10.84 -15.77 -3.61
N ILE A 156 11.91 -16.00 -4.37
CA ILE A 156 12.67 -14.89 -4.98
C ILE A 156 11.81 -14.00 -5.86
N SER A 157 10.88 -14.58 -6.64
CA SER A 157 9.95 -13.80 -7.47
C SER A 157 9.04 -12.85 -6.66
N GLN A 158 8.58 -13.31 -5.50
CA GLN A 158 7.77 -12.50 -4.58
C GLN A 158 8.61 -11.39 -3.94
N ILE A 159 9.83 -11.72 -3.53
CA ILE A 159 10.79 -10.75 -2.98
C ILE A 159 11.12 -9.68 -4.02
N GLU A 160 11.38 -10.08 -5.26
CA GLU A 160 11.64 -9.18 -6.37
C GLU A 160 10.44 -8.24 -6.63
N TYR A 161 9.21 -8.77 -6.60
CA TYR A 161 8.01 -7.97 -6.72
C TYR A 161 7.92 -6.89 -5.62
N LEU A 162 8.15 -7.26 -4.35
CA LEU A 162 8.12 -6.33 -3.23
C LEU A 162 9.18 -5.22 -3.36
N TRP A 163 10.36 -5.53 -3.86
CA TRP A 163 11.39 -4.52 -4.15
C TRP A 163 11.02 -3.63 -5.33
N LYS A 164 10.48 -4.20 -6.42
CA LYS A 164 9.93 -3.41 -7.54
C LYS A 164 8.84 -2.46 -7.07
N LYS A 165 7.95 -2.93 -6.19
CA LYS A 165 6.92 -2.09 -5.55
C LYS A 165 7.56 -0.96 -4.73
N ARG A 166 8.58 -1.26 -3.92
CA ARG A 166 9.31 -0.25 -3.13
C ARG A 166 9.93 0.83 -4.01
N PHE A 167 10.57 0.44 -5.07
CA PHE A 167 11.19 1.36 -6.02
C PHE A 167 10.21 1.95 -7.05
N ARG A 168 8.91 1.67 -6.89
CA ARG A 168 7.83 2.18 -7.74
C ARG A 168 7.91 1.74 -9.20
N LEU A 169 8.66 0.69 -9.50
CA LEU A 169 8.81 0.15 -10.85
C LEU A 169 7.54 -0.56 -11.36
N LEU A 170 6.55 -0.78 -10.49
CA LEU A 170 5.24 -1.34 -10.84
C LEU A 170 4.16 -0.28 -11.07
N MET A 171 4.49 1.00 -10.88
CA MET A 171 3.53 2.08 -11.11
C MET A 171 3.29 2.24 -12.62
N ALA A 172 2.05 2.55 -12.99
CA ALA A 172 1.76 2.97 -14.35
C ALA A 172 2.54 4.26 -14.69
N PRO A 173 2.94 4.47 -15.95
CA PRO A 173 3.75 5.63 -16.33
C PRO A 173 3.17 6.98 -15.88
N LEU A 174 1.85 7.14 -15.97
CA LEU A 174 1.18 8.35 -15.52
C LEU A 174 1.27 8.56 -14.00
N GLU A 175 1.13 7.50 -13.22
CA GLU A 175 1.29 7.55 -11.76
C GLU A 175 2.73 7.89 -11.37
N GLN A 176 3.71 7.38 -12.11
CA GLN A 176 5.13 7.72 -11.92
C GLN A 176 5.36 9.21 -12.18
N VAL A 177 4.79 9.76 -13.24
CA VAL A 177 4.86 11.19 -13.54
C VAL A 177 4.31 12.01 -12.37
N PHE A 178 3.10 11.72 -11.89
CA PHE A 178 2.54 12.44 -10.74
C PHE A 178 3.42 12.34 -9.49
N TYR A 179 3.98 11.17 -9.24
CA TYR A 179 4.88 10.99 -8.12
C TYR A 179 6.15 11.84 -8.25
N PHE A 180 6.75 11.90 -9.45
CA PHE A 180 7.95 12.70 -9.69
C PHE A 180 7.67 14.21 -9.63
N LEU A 181 6.51 14.66 -10.11
CA LEU A 181 6.10 16.05 -10.03
C LEU A 181 5.99 16.59 -8.59
N LEU A 182 5.73 15.72 -7.62
CA LEU A 182 5.72 16.08 -6.20
C LEU A 182 7.13 16.34 -5.63
N LYS A 183 8.17 15.91 -6.33
CA LYS A 183 9.59 16.03 -5.92
C LYS A 183 10.30 17.11 -6.70
N ARG A 184 9.91 18.35 -6.48
CA ARG A 184 10.36 19.51 -7.26
C ARG A 184 11.88 19.69 -7.29
N GLU A 185 12.55 19.36 -6.19
CA GLU A 185 14.01 19.46 -6.01
C GLU A 185 14.82 18.40 -6.77
N GLU A 186 14.15 17.40 -7.33
CA GLU A 186 14.77 16.33 -8.11
C GLU A 186 14.68 16.57 -9.64
N TRP A 187 14.14 17.72 -10.06
CA TRP A 187 14.10 18.15 -11.46
C TRP A 187 15.24 19.11 -11.76
N GLU A 188 15.92 18.89 -12.85
CA GLU A 188 17.06 19.69 -13.30
C GLU A 188 16.78 20.28 -14.68
N ASP A 189 17.25 21.51 -14.91
CA ASP A 189 17.13 22.16 -16.21
C ASP A 189 18.01 21.44 -17.25
N VAL A 190 17.46 21.25 -18.46
CA VAL A 190 18.26 20.78 -19.58
C VAL A 190 19.13 21.94 -20.03
N PRO A 191 20.46 21.82 -20.01
CA PRO A 191 21.36 22.86 -20.56
C PRO A 191 21.23 22.84 -22.08
N ASP A 192 20.36 23.68 -22.62
CA ASP A 192 20.15 23.84 -24.04
C ASP A 192 20.06 25.33 -24.38
N ASP A 193 20.60 25.71 -25.56
CA ASP A 193 20.51 27.05 -26.12
C ASP A 193 19.11 27.38 -26.69
N SER A 194 18.15 26.51 -26.53
CA SER A 194 16.78 26.71 -27.01
C SER A 194 16.00 27.64 -26.07
N SER A 195 15.14 28.46 -26.66
CA SER A 195 14.22 29.35 -25.91
C SER A 195 13.12 28.62 -25.15
N VAL A 196 13.12 27.30 -25.16
CA VAL A 196 12.11 26.46 -24.53
C VAL A 196 12.64 25.93 -23.20
N THR A 197 11.96 26.26 -22.12
CA THR A 197 12.30 25.72 -20.80
C THR A 197 12.00 24.24 -20.79
N ARG A 198 13.03 23.44 -20.56
CA ARG A 198 12.94 22.00 -20.39
C ARG A 198 13.57 21.60 -19.07
N MET A 199 12.93 20.64 -18.39
CA MET A 199 13.46 20.04 -17.18
C MET A 199 13.39 18.51 -17.32
N TYR A 200 14.36 17.81 -16.79
CA TYR A 200 14.34 16.35 -16.71
C TYR A 200 14.38 15.88 -15.26
N TYR A 201 13.81 14.72 -15.01
CA TYR A 201 13.88 14.13 -13.68
C TYR A 201 15.25 13.47 -13.46
N LYS A 202 15.99 13.91 -12.45
CA LYS A 202 17.40 13.55 -12.18
C LYS A 202 17.69 12.06 -12.16
N TYR A 203 16.78 11.26 -11.60
CA TYR A 203 16.97 9.82 -11.42
C TYR A 203 16.31 8.96 -12.50
N SER A 204 15.58 9.57 -13.42
CA SER A 204 14.95 8.96 -14.58
C SER A 204 14.83 10.00 -15.69
N PRO A 205 15.94 10.29 -16.39
CA PRO A 205 16.02 11.40 -17.36
C PRO A 205 15.10 11.26 -18.59
N GLU A 206 14.51 10.08 -18.78
CA GLU A 206 13.49 9.85 -19.79
C GLU A 206 12.18 10.62 -19.54
N TYR A 207 11.95 11.07 -18.29
CA TYR A 207 10.84 11.95 -17.96
C TYR A 207 11.27 13.40 -18.15
N VAL A 208 10.65 14.07 -19.11
CA VAL A 208 10.94 15.47 -19.47
C VAL A 208 9.68 16.31 -19.36
N ILE A 209 9.79 17.47 -18.74
CA ILE A 209 8.78 18.53 -18.74
C ILE A 209 9.24 19.59 -19.73
N GLU A 210 8.37 19.96 -20.65
CA GLU A 210 8.62 21.01 -21.65
C GLU A 210 7.52 22.06 -21.57
N TYR A 211 7.91 23.32 -21.53
CA TYR A 211 6.95 24.42 -21.57
C TYR A 211 6.24 24.47 -22.91
N ALA A 212 4.93 24.40 -22.92
CA ALA A 212 4.11 24.37 -24.14
C ALA A 212 3.45 25.71 -24.48
N GLY A 213 3.49 26.67 -23.57
CA GLY A 213 2.89 27.97 -23.75
C GLY A 213 1.99 28.44 -22.59
N CYS A 214 1.42 29.62 -22.77
CA CYS A 214 0.37 30.13 -21.87
C CYS A 214 -0.91 30.39 -22.68
N ASP A 215 -2.06 30.30 -22.04
CA ASP A 215 -3.34 30.65 -22.66
C ASP A 215 -3.61 32.12 -22.45
N ASP A 216 -3.74 32.87 -23.55
CA ASP A 216 -4.05 34.30 -23.56
C ASP A 216 -5.59 34.54 -23.62
N ARG A 217 -6.42 33.58 -23.42
CA ARG A 217 -7.89 33.75 -23.43
C ARG A 217 -8.34 34.65 -22.31
N ASP A 218 -8.86 35.79 -22.65
CA ASP A 218 -9.55 36.69 -21.73
C ASP A 218 -10.82 36.00 -21.17
N GLY A 219 -10.88 35.93 -19.86
CA GLY A 219 -12.09 35.60 -19.11
C GLY A 219 -12.28 34.13 -18.77
N TYR A 220 -12.37 33.87 -17.50
CA TYR A 220 -12.58 32.61 -16.78
C TYR A 220 -11.31 31.84 -16.41
N VAL A 221 -10.37 32.54 -15.81
CA VAL A 221 -9.37 31.87 -14.98
C VAL A 221 -10.03 31.51 -13.65
N TYR A 222 -10.26 30.23 -13.43
CA TYR A 222 -10.64 29.76 -12.10
C TYR A 222 -9.43 29.94 -11.18
N TYR A 223 -9.59 30.79 -10.17
CA TYR A 223 -8.60 31.18 -9.18
C TYR A 223 -8.12 30.02 -8.26
N LEU A 224 -7.91 28.85 -8.78
CA LEU A 224 -7.49 27.72 -7.94
C LEU A 224 -6.00 27.67 -7.62
N PHE A 225 -5.14 28.35 -8.39
CA PHE A 225 -3.69 28.14 -8.25
C PHE A 225 -2.79 29.36 -8.33
N SER A 226 -3.26 30.55 -8.62
CA SER A 226 -2.35 31.68 -8.58
C SER A 226 -3.07 33.00 -8.28
N GLN A 227 -2.74 33.56 -7.14
CA GLN A 227 -2.98 34.98 -6.84
C GLN A 227 -1.89 35.88 -7.49
N ILE A 228 -0.93 35.29 -8.20
CA ILE A 228 0.28 35.97 -8.69
C ILE A 228 0.32 36.03 -10.22
N ASP A 229 -0.19 35.03 -10.91
CA ASP A 229 -0.26 35.02 -12.38
C ASP A 229 -1.66 34.60 -12.84
N SER A 230 -2.31 35.45 -13.60
CA SER A 230 -3.67 35.23 -14.10
C SER A 230 -3.73 34.37 -15.36
N ARG A 231 -2.60 33.87 -15.84
CA ARG A 231 -2.49 33.09 -17.08
C ARG A 231 -2.16 31.66 -16.77
N PRO A 232 -2.96 30.69 -17.22
CA PRO A 232 -2.60 29.29 -17.12
C PRO A 232 -1.42 28.97 -18.03
N HIS A 233 -0.39 28.37 -17.46
CA HIS A 233 0.75 27.86 -18.20
C HIS A 233 0.57 26.39 -18.49
N TRP A 234 0.84 25.98 -19.73
CA TRP A 234 0.74 24.62 -20.18
C TRP A 234 2.11 23.97 -20.27
N TYR A 235 2.23 22.76 -19.80
CA TYR A 235 3.44 21.96 -19.89
C TYR A 235 3.13 20.62 -20.54
N ASN A 236 3.95 20.21 -21.50
CA ASN A 236 3.95 18.84 -22.00
C ASN A 236 4.85 18.00 -21.11
N ILE A 237 4.37 16.84 -20.72
CA ILE A 237 5.16 15.84 -20.04
C ILE A 237 5.42 14.71 -21.02
N CYS A 238 6.67 14.56 -21.42
CA CYS A 238 7.10 13.58 -22.40
C CYS A 238 7.86 12.46 -21.70
N LEU A 239 7.52 11.22 -22.03
CA LEU A 239 8.33 10.05 -21.75
C LEU A 239 9.15 9.77 -23.03
N LEU A 240 10.42 10.11 -23.01
CA LEU A 240 11.31 9.82 -24.12
C LEU A 240 11.67 8.33 -24.09
N TYR A 241 10.86 7.49 -24.72
CA TYR A 241 11.30 6.14 -25.07
C TYR A 241 12.34 6.26 -26.18
N THR A 242 13.60 6.13 -25.83
CA THR A 242 14.60 5.71 -26.81
C THR A 242 14.38 4.22 -27.06
N SER A 243 13.41 3.89 -27.90
CA SER A 243 13.40 2.60 -28.55
C SER A 243 14.70 2.49 -29.32
N PRO A 244 15.57 1.50 -29.08
CA PRO A 244 16.60 1.20 -30.06
C PRO A 244 15.87 0.88 -31.37
N SER A 245 16.03 1.75 -32.34
CA SER A 245 15.60 1.48 -33.71
C SER A 245 16.18 0.13 -34.10
N PRO A 246 15.40 -0.82 -34.58
CA PRO A 246 15.98 -1.98 -35.25
C PRO A 246 16.62 -1.43 -36.50
N ARG A 247 17.90 -1.17 -36.44
CA ARG A 247 18.71 -0.95 -37.63
C ARG A 247 19.47 -2.23 -37.92
N ASP A 248 19.05 -2.79 -39.04
CA ASP A 248 19.81 -3.61 -40.03
C ASP A 248 20.58 -4.80 -39.47
#